data_a0de3761ab2f52a3ee32dcc6b5aac7d1
#
_entry.id   a0de3761ab2f52a3ee32dcc6b5aac7d1
#
_cell.length_a   1.000
_cell.length_b   1.000
_cell.length_c   1.000
_cell.angle_alpha   90.00
_cell.angle_beta   90.00
_cell.angle_gamma   90.00
#
_symmetry.space_group_name_H-M   'P 1'
#
loop_
_entity.id
_entity.type
_entity.pdbx_description
1 polymer ?
#
loop_
_entity_poly.entity_id
_entity_poly.type
_entity_poly.pdbx_seq_one_letter_code
_entity_poly.pdbx_strand_id
1 'polypeptide(L)'
;MVVCERSIRTILGLAGAVACLVLTPLPSPAVRAQAPMVQSAGAERTVWYFYRVKWGFQDEFVSLFRKNHYPVLKAQIPSRIVTVRTFVPTYHGDGRADWTFAVAITYKDTAAMTGPSNDAEIIRKLYPDQATFRREEQRRFEILDAHWDVPLNEIGMN
;
A
#
# COMPACT_ATOMS: atom_id res chain seq x y z
N MET A 1 -35.04 64.46 -41.35
CA MET A 1 -34.64 65.86 -41.63
C MET A 1 -33.17 65.99 -41.31
N VAL A 2 -32.43 66.41 -42.36
CA VAL A 2 -31.02 66.90 -42.37
C VAL A 2 -29.95 65.81 -42.20
N VAL A 3 -29.35 65.32 -43.23
CA VAL A 3 -28.44 65.72 -44.31
C VAL A 3 -27.06 66.23 -43.79
N CYS A 4 -26.10 65.68 -44.49
CA CYS A 4 -24.72 66.20 -44.76
C CYS A 4 -23.60 65.59 -43.95
N GLU A 5 -22.40 65.32 -44.44
CA GLU A 5 -21.81 65.33 -45.81
C GLU A 5 -20.45 64.72 -45.73
N ARG A 6 -19.98 64.22 -46.82
CA ARG A 6 -18.68 63.73 -47.22
C ARG A 6 -17.47 64.40 -46.57
N SER A 7 -16.46 63.60 -46.27
CA SER A 7 -15.10 64.03 -46.70
C SER A 7 -14.21 62.84 -46.96
N ILE A 8 -13.78 62.73 -48.21
CA ILE A 8 -12.77 61.83 -48.74
C ILE A 8 -11.37 62.40 -48.35
N ARG A 9 -10.53 61.62 -47.72
CA ARG A 9 -9.09 61.87 -47.80
C ARG A 9 -8.33 60.58 -47.98
N THR A 10 -7.79 60.44 -49.20
CA THR A 10 -6.82 59.49 -49.65
C THR A 10 -5.46 59.76 -48.96
N ILE A 11 -4.87 58.77 -48.31
CA ILE A 11 -3.43 58.81 -47.98
C ILE A 11 -2.86 57.39 -48.18
N LEU A 12 -2.05 57.35 -49.22
CA LEU A 12 -0.82 56.59 -49.48
C LEU A 12 -0.47 55.38 -48.61
N GLY A 13 -0.08 54.35 -49.34
CA GLY A 13 0.36 53.04 -48.86
C GLY A 13 1.67 53.06 -48.07
N LEU A 14 1.73 52.12 -47.19
CA LEU A 14 2.97 51.58 -46.70
C LEU A 14 2.84 50.07 -46.69
N ALA A 15 3.60 49.42 -47.57
CA ALA A 15 3.71 47.99 -47.61
C ALA A 15 4.53 47.51 -46.41
N GLY A 16 3.88 47.04 -45.35
CA GLY A 16 4.48 46.38 -44.22
C GLY A 16 4.58 44.89 -44.50
N ALA A 17 5.80 44.38 -44.71
CA ALA A 17 6.06 42.96 -44.80
C ALA A 17 5.79 42.33 -43.46
N VAL A 18 4.70 41.55 -43.32
CA VAL A 18 4.42 40.71 -42.17
C VAL A 18 5.31 39.48 -42.30
N ALA A 19 6.42 39.46 -41.52
CA ALA A 19 7.18 38.26 -41.32
C ALA A 19 6.38 37.27 -40.46
N CYS A 20 5.78 36.25 -41.10
CA CYS A 20 5.21 35.11 -40.38
C CYS A 20 6.34 34.36 -39.67
N LEU A 21 6.48 34.56 -38.39
CA LEU A 21 7.30 33.70 -37.54
C LEU A 21 6.56 32.33 -37.46
N VAL A 22 7.05 31.35 -38.20
CA VAL A 22 6.62 29.96 -38.07
C VAL A 22 7.25 29.44 -36.81
N LEU A 23 6.46 29.43 -35.69
CA LEU A 23 6.84 28.70 -34.47
C LEU A 23 6.77 27.21 -34.78
N THR A 24 7.90 26.57 -35.02
CA THR A 24 8.00 25.13 -35.07
C THR A 24 7.79 24.59 -33.65
N PRO A 25 6.80 23.71 -33.40
CA PRO A 25 6.63 23.10 -32.08
C PRO A 25 7.88 22.24 -31.76
N LEU A 26 8.57 22.55 -30.68
CA LEU A 26 9.62 21.71 -30.15
C LEU A 26 9.03 20.32 -29.79
N PRO A 27 9.68 19.22 -30.18
CA PRO A 27 9.22 17.90 -29.79
C PRO A 27 9.26 17.80 -28.27
N SER A 28 8.09 17.63 -27.64
CA SER A 28 8.00 17.32 -26.22
C SER A 28 8.75 16.02 -25.93
N PRO A 29 9.60 15.97 -24.89
CA PRO A 29 10.22 14.72 -24.52
C PRO A 29 9.11 13.70 -24.20
N ALA A 30 9.07 12.62 -24.98
CA ALA A 30 8.15 11.52 -24.72
C ALA A 30 8.47 10.98 -23.30
N VAL A 31 7.56 11.21 -22.37
CA VAL A 31 7.60 10.55 -21.05
C VAL A 31 7.47 9.05 -21.35
N ARG A 32 8.60 8.37 -21.31
CA ARG A 32 8.65 6.93 -21.47
C ARG A 32 7.94 6.35 -20.26
N ALA A 33 6.69 5.90 -20.42
CA ALA A 33 5.99 5.15 -19.40
C ALA A 33 6.86 3.95 -19.03
N GLN A 34 7.40 3.92 -17.82
CA GLN A 34 8.08 2.74 -17.31
C GLN A 34 7.06 1.61 -17.28
N ALA A 35 7.35 0.56 -18.05
CA ALA A 35 6.54 -0.65 -17.96
C ALA A 35 6.50 -1.11 -16.49
N PRO A 36 5.33 -1.52 -15.98
CA PRO A 36 5.27 -2.05 -14.63
C PRO A 36 6.27 -3.20 -14.52
N MET A 37 7.22 -3.09 -13.59
CA MET A 37 8.15 -4.18 -13.31
C MET A 37 7.33 -5.36 -12.81
N VAL A 38 7.11 -6.33 -13.67
CA VAL A 38 6.51 -7.61 -13.30
C VAL A 38 7.53 -8.29 -12.40
N GLN A 39 7.27 -8.25 -11.11
CA GLN A 39 8.08 -8.98 -10.13
C GLN A 39 8.02 -10.46 -10.49
N SER A 40 9.18 -11.12 -10.61
CA SER A 40 9.22 -12.54 -10.99
C SER A 40 8.36 -13.38 -10.05
N ALA A 41 7.68 -14.40 -10.57
CA ALA A 41 6.79 -15.26 -9.79
C ALA A 41 7.48 -15.95 -8.59
N GLY A 42 8.80 -16.10 -8.64
CA GLY A 42 9.63 -16.69 -7.58
C GLY A 42 10.25 -15.69 -6.61
N ALA A 43 9.93 -14.37 -6.71
CA ALA A 43 10.47 -13.39 -5.78
C ALA A 43 9.70 -13.41 -4.46
N GLU A 44 10.41 -13.21 -3.35
CA GLU A 44 9.82 -13.05 -2.02
C GLU A 44 8.76 -11.93 -2.01
N ARG A 45 7.72 -12.11 -1.20
CA ARG A 45 6.62 -11.16 -1.05
C ARG A 45 6.43 -10.78 0.40
N THR A 46 6.43 -9.50 0.70
CA THR A 46 6.17 -9.02 2.06
C THR A 46 4.79 -8.40 2.15
N VAL A 47 4.03 -8.85 3.15
CA VAL A 47 2.74 -8.25 3.53
C VAL A 47 2.90 -7.66 4.91
N TRP A 48 2.44 -6.42 5.06
CA TRP A 48 2.35 -5.75 6.35
C TRP A 48 0.92 -5.84 6.86
N TYR A 49 0.77 -6.37 8.06
CA TYR A 49 -0.48 -6.52 8.79
C TYR A 49 -0.51 -5.48 9.90
N PHE A 50 -1.42 -4.52 9.83
CA PHE A 50 -1.55 -3.46 10.81
C PHE A 50 -2.76 -3.69 11.69
N TYR A 51 -2.60 -3.45 12.98
CA TYR A 51 -3.63 -3.61 14.00
C TYR A 51 -3.77 -2.31 14.79
N ARG A 52 -4.98 -1.80 14.92
CA ARG A 52 -5.32 -0.75 15.87
C ARG A 52 -6.07 -1.39 17.03
N VAL A 53 -5.39 -1.51 18.16
CA VAL A 53 -5.94 -2.09 19.37
C VAL A 53 -6.67 -1.00 20.14
N LYS A 54 -7.83 -1.33 20.73
CA LYS A 54 -8.58 -0.43 21.59
C LYS A 54 -7.72 0.05 22.76
N TRP A 55 -7.93 1.30 23.14
CA TRP A 55 -7.18 1.91 24.22
C TRP A 55 -7.27 1.10 25.51
N GLY A 56 -6.12 0.82 26.14
CA GLY A 56 -6.01 0.03 27.37
C GLY A 56 -5.90 -1.48 27.15
N PHE A 57 -6.03 -2.00 25.92
CA PHE A 57 -5.98 -3.44 25.65
C PHE A 57 -4.69 -3.90 24.93
N GLN A 58 -3.69 -3.02 24.79
CA GLN A 58 -2.47 -3.32 24.03
C GLN A 58 -1.73 -4.55 24.60
N ASP A 59 -1.53 -4.63 25.89
CA ASP A 59 -0.80 -5.73 26.53
C ASP A 59 -1.56 -7.06 26.40
N GLU A 60 -2.88 -7.03 26.56
CA GLU A 60 -3.73 -8.20 26.34
C GLU A 60 -3.63 -8.68 24.88
N PHE A 61 -3.72 -7.78 23.93
CA PHE A 61 -3.59 -8.12 22.51
C PHE A 61 -2.24 -8.78 22.20
N VAL A 62 -1.14 -8.17 22.63
CA VAL A 62 0.22 -8.69 22.41
C VAL A 62 0.39 -10.05 23.07
N SER A 63 -0.17 -10.24 24.28
CA SER A 63 -0.13 -11.53 24.99
C SER A 63 -0.87 -12.62 24.23
N LEU A 64 -2.10 -12.35 23.77
CA LEU A 64 -2.90 -13.29 22.96
C LEU A 64 -2.25 -13.58 21.61
N PHE A 65 -1.73 -12.56 20.93
CA PHE A 65 -1.00 -12.73 19.68
C PHE A 65 0.21 -13.64 19.85
N ARG A 66 1.03 -13.39 20.89
CA ARG A 66 2.22 -14.18 21.20
C ARG A 66 1.88 -15.62 21.58
N LYS A 67 0.81 -15.83 22.30
CA LYS A 67 0.36 -17.14 22.77
C LYS A 67 -0.22 -17.97 21.62
N ASN A 68 -1.10 -17.40 20.82
CA ASN A 68 -1.93 -18.15 19.90
C ASN A 68 -1.55 -17.97 18.43
N HIS A 69 -1.39 -16.74 17.95
CA HIS A 69 -1.22 -16.48 16.52
C HIS A 69 0.22 -16.63 16.06
N TYR A 70 1.17 -16.08 16.81
CA TYR A 70 2.59 -16.12 16.45
C TYR A 70 3.17 -17.53 16.30
N PRO A 71 2.84 -18.52 17.16
CA PRO A 71 3.31 -19.90 16.98
C PRO A 71 2.81 -20.55 15.70
N VAL A 72 1.58 -20.23 15.25
CA VAL A 72 1.03 -20.73 13.97
C VAL A 72 1.83 -20.16 12.78
N LEU A 73 2.18 -18.87 12.82
CA LEU A 73 3.03 -18.27 11.80
C LEU A 73 4.44 -18.89 11.80
N LYS A 74 5.04 -19.07 12.96
CA LYS A 74 6.37 -19.69 13.09
C LYS A 74 6.40 -21.13 12.58
N ALA A 75 5.36 -21.89 12.78
CA ALA A 75 5.28 -23.27 12.30
C ALA A 75 5.28 -23.39 10.76
N GLN A 76 5.00 -22.29 10.05
CA GLN A 76 5.05 -22.22 8.59
C GLN A 76 6.46 -21.86 8.05
N ILE A 77 7.42 -21.59 8.91
CA ILE A 77 8.83 -21.39 8.52
C ILE A 77 9.52 -22.76 8.51
N PRO A 78 10.28 -23.13 7.47
CA PRO A 78 10.52 -22.43 6.21
C PRO A 78 9.60 -22.87 5.06
N SER A 79 8.53 -23.60 5.33
CA SER A 79 7.70 -24.20 4.27
C SER A 79 7.05 -23.17 3.36
N ARG A 80 6.48 -22.10 3.93
CA ARG A 80 5.73 -21.05 3.27
C ARG A 80 6.26 -19.64 3.57
N ILE A 81 6.64 -19.40 4.81
CA ILE A 81 7.11 -18.11 5.32
C ILE A 81 8.63 -18.11 5.42
N VAL A 82 9.27 -17.01 5.05
CA VAL A 82 10.71 -16.76 5.23
C VAL A 82 10.96 -16.10 6.56
N THR A 83 10.24 -14.98 6.84
CA THR A 83 10.38 -14.24 8.10
C THR A 83 9.04 -13.74 8.63
N VAL A 84 8.96 -13.62 9.96
CA VAL A 84 7.88 -12.91 10.67
C VAL A 84 8.52 -11.90 11.59
N ARG A 85 8.20 -10.63 11.42
CA ARG A 85 8.70 -9.52 12.25
C ARG A 85 7.52 -8.77 12.84
N THR A 86 7.62 -8.39 14.13
CA THR A 86 6.58 -7.66 14.85
C THR A 86 7.09 -6.30 15.29
N PHE A 87 6.21 -5.29 15.30
CA PHE A 87 6.55 -3.92 15.58
C PHE A 87 5.50 -3.26 16.47
N VAL A 88 5.95 -2.37 17.32
CA VAL A 88 5.11 -1.40 18.05
C VAL A 88 5.66 0.00 17.79
N PRO A 89 4.83 1.05 17.75
CA PRO A 89 5.33 2.42 17.65
C PRO A 89 6.21 2.77 18.84
N THR A 90 7.28 3.53 18.62
CA THR A 90 8.16 4.03 19.70
C THR A 90 7.44 5.05 20.57
N TYR A 91 6.55 5.83 19.96
CA TYR A 91 5.76 6.86 20.63
C TYR A 91 4.28 6.67 20.35
N HIS A 92 3.42 7.21 21.20
CA HIS A 92 2.00 7.32 20.91
C HIS A 92 1.81 8.10 19.61
N GLY A 93 1.02 7.56 18.71
CA GLY A 93 0.68 8.24 17.47
C GLY A 93 -0.07 9.55 17.75
N ASP A 94 0.13 10.52 16.89
CA ASP A 94 -0.55 11.83 16.95
C ASP A 94 -1.99 11.77 16.39
N GLY A 95 -2.57 10.57 16.33
CA GLY A 95 -3.88 10.29 15.71
C GLY A 95 -3.84 10.09 14.19
N ARG A 96 -2.65 10.22 13.56
CA ARG A 96 -2.43 9.97 12.13
C ARG A 96 -1.81 8.61 11.85
N ALA A 97 -0.96 8.10 12.74
CA ALA A 97 -0.50 6.72 12.69
C ALA A 97 -1.55 5.83 13.35
N ASP A 98 -2.40 5.28 12.54
CA ASP A 98 -3.61 4.58 13.01
C ASP A 98 -3.36 3.16 13.52
N TRP A 99 -2.14 2.74 13.73
CA TRP A 99 -1.83 1.39 14.20
C TRP A 99 -1.05 1.42 15.52
N THR A 100 -1.26 0.38 16.33
CA THR A 100 -0.59 0.18 17.63
C THR A 100 0.26 -1.07 17.67
N PHE A 101 0.07 -1.97 16.69
CA PHE A 101 0.86 -3.17 16.49
C PHE A 101 0.93 -3.50 15.01
N ALA A 102 2.08 -3.95 14.52
CA ALA A 102 2.22 -4.38 13.15
C ALA A 102 3.05 -5.66 13.03
N VAL A 103 2.76 -6.43 11.97
CA VAL A 103 3.50 -7.65 11.62
C VAL A 103 3.91 -7.56 10.16
N ALA A 104 5.18 -7.76 9.87
CA ALA A 104 5.66 -7.97 8.50
C ALA A 104 5.93 -9.46 8.30
N ILE A 105 5.23 -10.06 7.35
CA ILE A 105 5.41 -11.46 6.95
C ILE A 105 6.01 -11.47 5.55
N THR A 106 7.20 -12.05 5.42
CA THR A 106 7.82 -12.31 4.12
C THR A 106 7.54 -13.75 3.72
N TYR A 107 6.83 -13.91 2.63
CA TYR A 107 6.53 -15.20 1.99
C TYR A 107 7.59 -15.52 0.94
N LYS A 108 7.82 -16.82 0.68
CA LYS A 108 8.79 -17.29 -0.31
C LYS A 108 8.53 -16.76 -1.72
N ASP A 109 7.27 -16.64 -2.07
CA ASP A 109 6.81 -16.22 -3.39
C ASP A 109 5.32 -15.85 -3.36
N THR A 110 4.80 -15.46 -4.50
CA THR A 110 3.36 -15.13 -4.65
C THR A 110 2.46 -16.33 -4.39
N ALA A 111 2.85 -17.54 -4.79
CA ALA A 111 2.03 -18.74 -4.58
C ALA A 111 1.94 -19.09 -3.08
N ALA A 112 3.04 -18.96 -2.35
CA ALA A 112 3.06 -19.10 -0.89
C ALA A 112 2.21 -18.03 -0.19
N MET A 113 2.16 -16.80 -0.71
CA MET A 113 1.35 -15.72 -0.16
C MET A 113 -0.15 -15.93 -0.37
N THR A 114 -0.57 -16.27 -1.60
CA THR A 114 -1.99 -16.32 -2.01
C THR A 114 -2.61 -17.71 -2.00
N GLY A 115 -1.80 -18.74 -1.96
CA GLY A 115 -2.24 -20.14 -1.97
C GLY A 115 -2.85 -20.61 -0.64
N PRO A 116 -3.42 -21.79 -0.63
CA PRO A 116 -4.01 -22.36 0.58
C PRO A 116 -2.96 -22.55 1.68
N SER A 117 -3.34 -22.25 2.91
CA SER A 117 -2.50 -22.47 4.10
C SER A 117 -2.85 -23.81 4.77
N ASN A 118 -1.90 -24.34 5.54
CA ASN A 118 -2.13 -25.51 6.40
C ASN A 118 -2.38 -25.10 7.88
N ASP A 119 -2.85 -23.90 8.11
CA ASP A 119 -3.08 -23.32 9.45
C ASP A 119 -3.96 -24.21 10.32
N ALA A 120 -5.04 -24.76 9.75
CA ALA A 120 -5.96 -25.61 10.50
C ALA A 120 -5.28 -26.89 11.05
N GLU A 121 -4.34 -27.46 10.32
CA GLU A 121 -3.56 -28.61 10.78
C GLU A 121 -2.57 -28.20 11.88
N ILE A 122 -1.86 -27.10 11.67
CA ILE A 122 -0.91 -26.53 12.64
C ILE A 122 -1.64 -26.21 13.94
N ILE A 123 -2.79 -25.54 13.87
CA ILE A 123 -3.59 -25.17 15.03
C ILE A 123 -4.03 -26.42 15.81
N ARG A 124 -4.49 -27.48 15.13
CA ARG A 124 -4.85 -28.73 15.82
C ARG A 124 -3.67 -29.38 16.55
N LYS A 125 -2.48 -29.28 15.97
CA LYS A 125 -1.25 -29.82 16.60
C LYS A 125 -0.79 -29.00 17.79
N LEU A 126 -0.82 -27.68 17.67
CA LEU A 126 -0.28 -26.77 18.70
C LEU A 126 -1.24 -26.58 19.87
N TYR A 127 -2.55 -26.66 19.62
CA TYR A 127 -3.59 -26.36 20.60
C TYR A 127 -4.59 -27.50 20.73
N PRO A 128 -4.34 -28.52 21.57
CA PRO A 128 -5.32 -29.61 21.80
C PRO A 128 -6.66 -29.11 22.31
N ASP A 129 -6.67 -28.09 23.18
CA ASP A 129 -7.90 -27.42 23.62
C ASP A 129 -8.35 -26.36 22.59
N GLN A 130 -9.01 -26.84 21.56
CA GLN A 130 -9.55 -26.02 20.48
C GLN A 130 -10.61 -25.01 20.96
N ALA A 131 -11.31 -25.29 22.05
CA ALA A 131 -12.34 -24.39 22.58
C ALA A 131 -11.71 -23.16 23.19
N THR A 132 -10.69 -23.33 24.00
CA THR A 132 -9.90 -22.22 24.56
C THR A 132 -9.21 -21.42 23.48
N PHE A 133 -8.54 -22.09 22.53
CA PHE A 133 -7.88 -21.41 21.40
C PHE A 133 -8.87 -20.49 20.65
N ARG A 134 -10.05 -20.98 20.27
CA ARG A 134 -11.06 -20.18 19.57
C ARG A 134 -11.57 -18.99 20.38
N ARG A 135 -11.83 -19.17 21.69
CA ARG A 135 -12.26 -18.05 22.56
C ARG A 135 -11.19 -16.97 22.63
N GLU A 136 -9.94 -17.35 22.79
CA GLU A 136 -8.83 -16.40 22.88
C GLU A 136 -8.55 -15.68 21.56
N GLU A 137 -8.63 -16.37 20.41
CA GLU A 137 -8.54 -15.73 19.09
C GLU A 137 -9.71 -14.80 18.83
N GLN A 138 -10.94 -15.18 19.20
CA GLN A 138 -12.09 -14.28 19.16
C GLN A 138 -11.85 -13.05 20.02
N ARG A 139 -11.42 -13.23 21.26
CA ARG A 139 -11.09 -12.12 22.17
C ARG A 139 -10.05 -11.18 21.58
N ARG A 140 -9.03 -11.70 20.95
CA ARG A 140 -7.99 -10.91 20.28
C ARG A 140 -8.57 -10.00 19.19
N PHE A 141 -9.58 -10.45 18.45
CA PHE A 141 -10.29 -9.60 17.48
C PHE A 141 -11.27 -8.62 18.12
N GLU A 142 -11.96 -8.98 19.19
CA GLU A 142 -12.91 -8.10 19.89
C GLU A 142 -12.26 -6.84 20.45
N ILE A 143 -10.98 -6.91 20.81
CA ILE A 143 -10.21 -5.78 21.33
C ILE A 143 -9.53 -4.95 20.26
N LEU A 144 -9.83 -5.18 18.97
CA LEU A 144 -9.40 -4.34 17.86
C LEU A 144 -10.44 -3.27 17.53
N ASP A 145 -9.95 -2.08 17.16
CA ASP A 145 -10.73 -1.06 16.46
C ASP A 145 -10.64 -1.24 14.95
N ALA A 146 -9.46 -1.67 14.46
CA ALA A 146 -9.23 -1.90 13.04
C ALA A 146 -8.08 -2.89 12.79
N HIS A 147 -8.14 -3.54 11.63
CA HIS A 147 -7.10 -4.41 11.10
C HIS A 147 -7.09 -4.29 9.58
N TRP A 148 -5.91 -4.17 8.99
CA TRP A 148 -5.78 -4.13 7.53
C TRP A 148 -4.44 -4.70 7.08
N ASP A 149 -4.42 -5.24 5.86
CA ASP A 149 -3.28 -5.89 5.24
C ASP A 149 -2.78 -5.06 4.06
N VAL A 150 -1.47 -4.86 3.98
CA VAL A 150 -0.83 -4.09 2.92
C VAL A 150 0.22 -4.95 2.22
N PRO A 151 -0.14 -5.63 1.13
CA PRO A 151 0.85 -6.29 0.29
C PRO A 151 1.72 -5.25 -0.41
N LEU A 152 3.04 -5.41 -0.34
CA LEU A 152 3.98 -4.49 -0.93
C LEU A 152 4.72 -5.13 -2.10
N ASN A 153 4.98 -4.31 -3.12
CA ASN A 153 5.90 -4.65 -4.20
C ASN A 153 7.19 -3.86 -4.02
N GLU A 154 8.30 -4.54 -4.02
CA GLU A 154 9.61 -3.89 -4.06
C GLU A 154 9.85 -3.31 -5.45
N ILE A 155 10.31 -2.07 -5.52
CA ILE A 155 10.71 -1.40 -6.76
C ILE A 155 12.19 -1.05 -6.70
N GLY A 156 12.95 -1.40 -7.73
CA GLY A 156 14.33 -0.96 -7.89
C GLY A 156 14.37 0.52 -8.28
N MET A 157 15.27 1.28 -7.64
CA MET A 157 15.49 2.72 -7.90
C MET A 157 16.78 2.95 -8.69
N ASN A 158 17.23 1.95 -9.47
CA ASN A 158 18.46 2.00 -10.30
C ASN A 158 18.22 2.74 -11.60
#